data_744c4cb40a9e89acdfe7c426ee397de8
#
_entry.id   744c4cb40a9e89acdfe7c426ee397de8
#
_cell.length_a   1.000
_cell.length_b   1.000
_cell.length_c   1.000
_cell.angle_alpha   90.00
_cell.angle_beta   90.00
_cell.angle_gamma   90.00
#
_symmetry.space_group_name_H-M   'P 1'
#
loop_
_entity.id
_entity.type
_entity.pdbx_description
1 polymer ?
#
loop_
_entity_poly.entity_id
_entity_poly.type
_entity_poly.pdbx_seq_one_letter_code
_entity_poly.pdbx_strand_id
1 'polypeptide(L)'
;MTELEKNAQNGQAVGFMLIKSADKKISVKGSPYLDMVLSDKGGEIPAKMWDYQGSDDEYNAGEIIKVKGQIDKWKNASQLKIERIRHTAPLDDVDMSQLVAATKLDPKDMLAEIKATVDGFSDEGLKELVNKLLDDCGDKLLICSAALRMHHAMRGGLLFHTLSMLRVGKAVCSVYPFLRKDLVYAGIIVHDLFKLKEINFADTGLASEYTPVGGLVGHIVGGAIDIGLAGKELGTDPETVMLLEHIVLSHHGIPEYGSPIPPMFPEAEVVSAIDRLDASLFEMLAAIDGVDKGKTTGRVWGLDRKLYRHQDDTEYRLSDSE
;
A
#
# COMPACT_ATOMS: atom_id res chain seq x y z
N MET A 1 -19.28 -10.93 5.13
CA MET A 1 -19.73 -12.07 4.27
C MET A 1 -19.36 -11.72 2.84
N THR A 2 -18.52 -12.54 2.21
CA THR A 2 -18.01 -12.32 0.84
C THR A 2 -19.15 -12.34 -0.19
N GLU A 3 -18.93 -11.72 -1.37
CA GLU A 3 -19.87 -11.84 -2.49
C GLU A 3 -19.94 -13.29 -2.98
N LEU A 4 -18.83 -14.03 -2.89
CA LEU A 4 -18.78 -15.45 -3.18
C LEU A 4 -19.78 -16.23 -2.30
N GLU A 5 -19.87 -15.92 -0.99
CA GLU A 5 -20.84 -16.55 -0.06
C GLU A 5 -22.28 -16.19 -0.41
N LYS A 6 -22.54 -14.91 -0.75
CA LYS A 6 -23.90 -14.45 -1.10
C LYS A 6 -24.42 -15.12 -2.38
N ASN A 7 -23.53 -15.43 -3.30
CA ASN A 7 -23.86 -16.03 -4.60
C ASN A 7 -23.86 -17.56 -4.58
N ALA A 8 -23.53 -18.19 -3.44
CA ALA A 8 -23.50 -19.65 -3.32
C ALA A 8 -24.90 -20.26 -3.44
N GLN A 9 -25.02 -21.32 -4.26
CA GLN A 9 -26.26 -22.10 -4.42
C GLN A 9 -26.12 -23.44 -3.73
N ASN A 10 -26.97 -23.74 -2.76
CA ASN A 10 -26.89 -24.96 -1.94
C ASN A 10 -25.49 -25.18 -1.32
N GLY A 11 -24.80 -24.09 -0.96
CA GLY A 11 -23.45 -24.10 -0.40
C GLY A 11 -22.33 -24.22 -1.45
N GLN A 12 -22.63 -24.55 -2.70
CA GLN A 12 -21.64 -24.56 -3.79
C GLN A 12 -21.40 -23.15 -4.29
N ALA A 13 -20.12 -22.78 -4.38
CA ALA A 13 -19.67 -21.47 -4.82
C ALA A 13 -18.62 -21.60 -5.92
N VAL A 14 -18.71 -20.71 -6.92
CA VAL A 14 -17.72 -20.54 -7.99
C VAL A 14 -17.51 -19.07 -8.21
N GLY A 15 -16.27 -18.60 -8.22
CA GLY A 15 -15.97 -17.19 -8.45
C GLY A 15 -14.50 -16.90 -8.50
N PHE A 16 -14.18 -15.62 -8.75
CA PHE A 16 -12.83 -15.10 -8.62
C PHE A 16 -12.63 -14.57 -7.20
N MET A 17 -11.45 -14.79 -6.64
CA MET A 17 -11.06 -14.35 -5.30
C MET A 17 -9.62 -13.87 -5.31
N LEU A 18 -9.33 -12.86 -4.49
CA LEU A 18 -7.99 -12.39 -4.20
C LEU A 18 -7.38 -13.25 -3.08
N ILE A 19 -6.14 -13.69 -3.26
CA ILE A 19 -5.36 -14.37 -2.21
C ILE A 19 -4.81 -13.33 -1.24
N LYS A 20 -5.18 -13.42 0.04
CA LYS A 20 -4.58 -12.64 1.13
C LYS A 20 -3.42 -13.39 1.79
N SER A 21 -3.53 -14.71 1.86
CA SER A 21 -2.45 -15.61 2.28
C SER A 21 -2.68 -17.00 1.71
N ALA A 22 -1.59 -17.74 1.46
CA ALA A 22 -1.61 -19.14 1.06
C ALA A 22 -0.39 -19.85 1.65
N ASP A 23 -0.63 -20.89 2.44
CA ASP A 23 0.42 -21.69 3.09
C ASP A 23 0.13 -23.17 2.86
N LYS A 24 1.11 -23.93 2.41
CA LYS A 24 1.02 -25.39 2.40
C LYS A 24 1.34 -25.94 3.78
N LYS A 25 0.43 -26.72 4.32
CA LYS A 25 0.53 -27.31 5.66
C LYS A 25 0.29 -28.81 5.64
N ILE A 26 0.68 -29.48 6.70
CA ILE A 26 0.45 -30.91 6.88
C ILE A 26 -0.65 -31.09 7.96
N SER A 27 -1.67 -31.87 7.63
CA SER A 27 -2.76 -32.18 8.55
C SER A 27 -2.30 -33.13 9.66
N VAL A 28 -3.09 -33.26 10.74
CA VAL A 28 -2.83 -34.23 11.81
C VAL A 28 -2.76 -35.67 11.32
N LYS A 29 -3.38 -35.97 10.16
CA LYS A 29 -3.34 -37.28 9.51
C LYS A 29 -2.16 -37.48 8.58
N GLY A 30 -1.25 -36.50 8.47
CA GLY A 30 -0.07 -36.54 7.60
C GLY A 30 -0.31 -36.14 6.13
N SER A 31 -1.55 -35.81 5.74
CA SER A 31 -1.83 -35.36 4.37
C SER A 31 -1.55 -33.85 4.19
N PRO A 32 -0.94 -33.43 3.08
CA PRO A 32 -0.72 -32.03 2.77
C PRO A 32 -2.06 -31.34 2.43
N TYR A 33 -2.16 -30.05 2.75
CA TYR A 33 -3.28 -29.22 2.35
C TYR A 33 -2.83 -27.76 2.17
N LEU A 34 -3.53 -27.01 1.33
CA LEU A 34 -3.33 -25.58 1.14
C LEU A 34 -4.29 -24.85 2.08
N ASP A 35 -3.75 -24.03 2.99
CA ASP A 35 -4.47 -23.18 3.95
C ASP A 35 -4.43 -21.74 3.45
N MET A 36 -5.58 -21.15 3.16
CA MET A 36 -5.68 -19.86 2.48
C MET A 36 -6.64 -18.93 3.21
N VAL A 37 -6.39 -17.63 3.08
CA VAL A 37 -7.39 -16.59 3.29
C VAL A 37 -7.66 -15.95 1.94
N LEU A 38 -8.92 -15.99 1.50
CA LEU A 38 -9.38 -15.43 0.25
C LEU A 38 -10.29 -14.23 0.54
N SER A 39 -10.28 -13.23 -0.35
CA SER A 39 -11.12 -12.04 -0.20
C SER A 39 -11.78 -11.60 -1.51
N ASP A 40 -12.89 -10.91 -1.35
CA ASP A 40 -13.53 -10.06 -2.36
C ASP A 40 -14.00 -8.75 -1.69
N LYS A 41 -14.70 -7.86 -2.40
CA LYS A 41 -15.20 -6.59 -1.82
C LYS A 41 -16.14 -6.76 -0.64
N GLY A 42 -16.75 -7.94 -0.46
CA GLY A 42 -17.67 -8.24 0.64
C GLY A 42 -16.97 -8.68 1.92
N GLY A 43 -15.67 -9.01 1.86
CA GLY A 43 -14.87 -9.43 3.01
C GLY A 43 -13.94 -10.59 2.74
N GLU A 44 -13.53 -11.27 3.80
CA GLU A 44 -12.60 -12.38 3.77
C GLU A 44 -13.27 -13.70 4.15
N ILE A 45 -12.78 -14.81 3.61
CA ILE A 45 -13.20 -16.16 3.93
C ILE A 45 -11.96 -17.08 4.06
N PRO A 46 -11.82 -17.81 5.19
CA PRO A 46 -10.86 -18.89 5.29
C PRO A 46 -11.18 -19.98 4.27
N ALA A 47 -10.15 -20.51 3.60
CA ALA A 47 -10.32 -21.53 2.58
C ALA A 47 -9.28 -22.65 2.73
N LYS A 48 -9.67 -23.89 2.41
CA LYS A 48 -8.80 -25.07 2.49
C LYS A 48 -8.96 -25.95 1.27
N MET A 49 -7.84 -26.34 0.68
CA MET A 49 -7.79 -27.39 -0.34
C MET A 49 -7.06 -28.60 0.25
N TRP A 50 -7.80 -29.67 0.52
CA TRP A 50 -7.25 -30.89 1.07
C TRP A 50 -6.53 -31.73 0.00
N ASP A 51 -5.56 -32.55 0.43
CA ASP A 51 -4.75 -33.43 -0.45
C ASP A 51 -4.04 -32.69 -1.58
N TYR A 52 -3.61 -31.45 -1.30
CA TYR A 52 -2.93 -30.57 -2.25
C TYR A 52 -1.52 -31.09 -2.57
N GLN A 53 -1.22 -31.34 -3.86
CA GLN A 53 0.04 -31.89 -4.34
C GLN A 53 0.94 -30.86 -5.07
N GLY A 54 0.49 -29.61 -5.21
CA GLY A 54 1.25 -28.54 -5.87
C GLY A 54 2.46 -28.07 -5.05
N SER A 55 3.27 -27.19 -5.61
CA SER A 55 4.40 -26.57 -4.93
C SER A 55 3.96 -25.58 -3.86
N ASP A 56 4.89 -25.18 -2.98
CA ASP A 56 4.61 -24.26 -1.87
C ASP A 56 4.37 -22.82 -2.36
N ASP A 57 4.92 -22.49 -3.54
CA ASP A 57 4.93 -21.18 -4.19
C ASP A 57 4.00 -21.08 -5.42
N GLU A 58 3.11 -22.07 -5.61
CA GLU A 58 2.18 -22.06 -6.76
C GLU A 58 1.12 -20.96 -6.66
N TYR A 59 0.69 -20.59 -5.44
CA TYR A 59 -0.34 -19.57 -5.19
C TYR A 59 0.16 -18.56 -4.16
N ASN A 60 0.23 -17.27 -4.54
CA ASN A 60 0.84 -16.24 -3.72
C ASN A 60 -0.15 -15.13 -3.33
N ALA A 61 0.13 -14.46 -2.22
CA ALA A 61 -0.64 -13.29 -1.80
C ALA A 61 -0.63 -12.20 -2.90
N GLY A 62 -1.77 -11.53 -3.08
CA GLY A 62 -1.95 -10.53 -4.12
C GLY A 62 -2.39 -11.09 -5.48
N GLU A 63 -2.35 -12.40 -5.71
CA GLU A 63 -2.84 -13.02 -6.95
C GLU A 63 -4.36 -13.21 -6.94
N ILE A 64 -4.96 -13.18 -8.12
CA ILE A 64 -6.37 -13.53 -8.33
C ILE A 64 -6.45 -14.94 -8.89
N ILE A 65 -7.33 -15.72 -8.27
CA ILE A 65 -7.60 -17.10 -8.64
C ILE A 65 -9.08 -17.32 -8.91
N LYS A 66 -9.40 -18.30 -9.74
CA LYS A 66 -10.76 -18.85 -9.86
C LYS A 66 -10.88 -20.08 -8.98
N VAL A 67 -11.84 -20.04 -8.07
CA VAL A 67 -12.12 -21.16 -7.13
C VAL A 67 -13.51 -21.74 -7.40
N LYS A 68 -13.62 -23.04 -7.15
CA LYS A 68 -14.88 -23.75 -7.00
C LYS A 68 -14.80 -24.59 -5.74
N GLY A 69 -15.86 -24.56 -4.93
CA GLY A 69 -15.88 -25.36 -3.70
C GLY A 69 -17.19 -25.24 -2.94
N GLN A 70 -17.21 -25.92 -1.80
CA GLN A 70 -18.34 -25.95 -0.87
C GLN A 70 -18.07 -25.00 0.29
N ILE A 71 -19.05 -24.16 0.63
CA ILE A 71 -19.03 -23.31 1.83
C ILE A 71 -19.67 -24.05 2.97
N ASP A 72 -18.87 -24.34 3.99
CA ASP A 72 -19.29 -25.02 5.22
C ASP A 72 -19.18 -24.08 6.42
N LYS A 73 -19.92 -24.37 7.49
CA LYS A 73 -19.77 -23.67 8.77
C LYS A 73 -18.83 -24.45 9.69
N TRP A 74 -17.75 -23.80 10.12
CA TRP A 74 -16.80 -24.32 11.10
C TRP A 74 -16.73 -23.38 12.31
N LYS A 75 -17.04 -23.86 13.51
CA LYS A 75 -17.03 -23.04 14.74
C LYS A 75 -17.80 -21.72 14.61
N ASN A 76 -18.96 -21.74 14.00
CA ASN A 76 -19.82 -20.58 13.69
C ASN A 76 -19.26 -19.58 12.67
N ALA A 77 -18.16 -19.87 12.00
CA ALA A 77 -17.62 -19.08 10.89
C ALA A 77 -17.75 -19.85 9.57
N SER A 78 -17.95 -19.14 8.46
CA SER A 78 -17.91 -19.73 7.13
C SER A 78 -16.49 -20.12 6.78
N GLN A 79 -16.32 -21.25 6.09
CA GLN A 79 -15.07 -21.72 5.51
C GLN A 79 -15.34 -22.31 4.13
N LEU A 80 -14.51 -21.94 3.14
CA LEU A 80 -14.56 -22.51 1.80
C LEU A 80 -13.70 -23.79 1.74
N LYS A 81 -14.32 -24.93 1.47
CA LYS A 81 -13.62 -26.14 1.09
C LYS A 81 -13.43 -26.13 -0.41
N ILE A 82 -12.20 -25.89 -0.86
CA ILE A 82 -11.84 -25.79 -2.29
C ILE A 82 -11.83 -27.18 -2.90
N GLU A 83 -12.56 -27.35 -4.00
CA GLU A 83 -12.57 -28.56 -4.84
C GLU A 83 -11.70 -28.37 -6.08
N ARG A 84 -11.68 -27.15 -6.63
CA ARG A 84 -10.86 -26.79 -7.80
C ARG A 84 -10.36 -25.35 -7.63
N ILE A 85 -9.11 -25.14 -8.02
CA ILE A 85 -8.44 -23.86 -8.03
C ILE A 85 -7.63 -23.75 -9.33
N ARG A 86 -7.52 -22.56 -9.87
CA ARG A 86 -6.61 -22.21 -10.95
C ARG A 86 -6.31 -20.73 -10.98
N HIS A 87 -5.19 -20.35 -11.54
CA HIS A 87 -4.92 -18.97 -11.90
C HIS A 87 -5.93 -18.43 -12.92
N THR A 88 -6.01 -17.12 -13.01
CA THR A 88 -6.78 -16.44 -14.06
C THR A 88 -6.15 -16.70 -15.43
N ALA A 89 -6.97 -16.74 -16.47
CA ALA A 89 -6.54 -16.84 -17.86
C ALA A 89 -6.87 -15.51 -18.60
N PRO A 90 -6.17 -15.17 -19.69
CA PRO A 90 -6.42 -13.93 -20.44
C PRO A 90 -7.85 -13.74 -20.95
N LEU A 91 -8.61 -14.83 -21.07
CA LEU A 91 -10.03 -14.82 -21.49
C LEU A 91 -11.02 -14.75 -20.31
N ASP A 92 -10.54 -14.77 -19.07
CA ASP A 92 -11.43 -14.60 -17.92
C ASP A 92 -11.85 -13.13 -17.82
N ASP A 93 -13.14 -12.90 -17.76
CA ASP A 93 -13.72 -11.57 -17.49
C ASP A 93 -13.69 -11.34 -15.97
N VAL A 94 -12.59 -10.75 -15.48
CA VAL A 94 -12.36 -10.50 -14.07
C VAL A 94 -12.64 -9.03 -13.76
N ASP A 95 -13.71 -8.77 -13.03
CA ASP A 95 -13.96 -7.43 -12.50
C ASP A 95 -13.05 -7.15 -11.30
N MET A 96 -11.94 -6.48 -11.56
CA MET A 96 -10.93 -6.11 -10.56
C MET A 96 -11.52 -5.29 -9.42
N SER A 97 -12.53 -4.45 -9.68
CA SER A 97 -13.18 -3.59 -8.68
C SER A 97 -13.92 -4.37 -7.59
N GLN A 98 -14.23 -5.64 -7.85
CA GLN A 98 -14.88 -6.54 -6.90
C GLN A 98 -13.89 -7.30 -6.01
N LEU A 99 -12.61 -7.30 -6.36
CA LEU A 99 -11.59 -8.14 -5.75
C LEU A 99 -10.49 -7.34 -5.06
N VAL A 100 -10.09 -6.22 -5.66
CA VAL A 100 -8.95 -5.42 -5.22
C VAL A 100 -9.44 -4.03 -4.84
N ALA A 101 -9.20 -3.64 -3.58
CA ALA A 101 -9.38 -2.25 -3.19
C ALA A 101 -8.45 -1.36 -4.02
N ALA A 102 -8.99 -0.32 -4.60
CA ALA A 102 -8.24 0.66 -5.38
C ALA A 102 -8.59 2.08 -4.94
N THR A 103 -7.68 3.01 -5.17
CA THR A 103 -8.00 4.44 -5.04
C THR A 103 -9.11 4.82 -6.02
N LYS A 104 -9.95 5.76 -5.64
CA LYS A 104 -10.99 6.29 -6.53
C LYS A 104 -10.45 7.26 -7.58
N LEU A 105 -9.30 7.88 -7.32
CA LEU A 105 -8.62 8.77 -8.25
C LEU A 105 -7.92 7.95 -9.34
N ASP A 106 -7.98 8.43 -10.58
CA ASP A 106 -7.23 7.81 -11.67
C ASP A 106 -5.72 7.94 -11.41
N PRO A 107 -4.94 6.84 -11.43
CA PRO A 107 -3.50 6.89 -11.22
C PRO A 107 -2.76 7.82 -12.18
N LYS A 108 -3.25 7.97 -13.42
CA LYS A 108 -2.65 8.88 -14.40
C LYS A 108 -2.87 10.35 -14.03
N ASP A 109 -4.06 10.68 -13.53
CA ASP A 109 -4.37 12.03 -13.08
C ASP A 109 -3.56 12.37 -11.82
N MET A 110 -3.41 11.41 -10.89
CA MET A 110 -2.55 11.58 -9.71
C MET A 110 -1.10 11.85 -10.11
N LEU A 111 -0.54 11.06 -11.02
CA LEU A 111 0.83 11.26 -11.51
C LEU A 111 0.99 12.58 -12.26
N ALA A 112 -0.02 12.98 -13.03
CA ALA A 112 -0.01 14.26 -13.75
C ALA A 112 0.02 15.45 -12.77
N GLU A 113 -0.74 15.42 -11.67
CA GLU A 113 -0.71 16.47 -10.63
C GLU A 113 0.65 16.53 -9.93
N ILE A 114 1.26 15.36 -9.64
CA ILE A 114 2.61 15.28 -9.08
C ILE A 114 3.63 15.90 -10.04
N LYS A 115 3.63 15.47 -11.31
CA LYS A 115 4.56 16.00 -12.34
C LYS A 115 4.36 17.50 -12.55
N ALA A 116 3.13 18.00 -12.61
CA ALA A 116 2.86 19.43 -12.71
C ALA A 116 3.41 20.22 -11.51
N THR A 117 3.46 19.61 -10.32
CA THR A 117 4.11 20.24 -9.17
C THR A 117 5.62 20.34 -9.35
N VAL A 118 6.26 19.26 -9.84
CA VAL A 118 7.71 19.24 -10.15
C VAL A 118 8.06 20.24 -11.23
N ASP A 119 7.23 20.36 -12.28
CA ASP A 119 7.41 21.32 -13.35
C ASP A 119 7.45 22.78 -12.85
N GLY A 120 6.76 23.05 -11.74
CA GLY A 120 6.73 24.36 -11.08
C GLY A 120 7.91 24.64 -10.13
N PHE A 121 8.89 23.74 -10.01
CA PHE A 121 10.07 23.99 -9.17
C PHE A 121 10.92 25.14 -9.75
N SER A 122 11.44 25.96 -8.85
CA SER A 122 12.39 27.02 -9.17
C SER A 122 13.86 26.55 -9.18
N ASP A 123 14.14 25.43 -8.53
CA ASP A 123 15.44 24.76 -8.49
C ASP A 123 15.49 23.71 -9.61
N GLU A 124 16.14 24.06 -10.73
CA GLU A 124 16.21 23.19 -11.92
C GLU A 124 16.97 21.88 -11.64
N GLY A 125 18.04 21.90 -10.82
CA GLY A 125 18.79 20.70 -10.49
C GLY A 125 17.95 19.72 -9.65
N LEU A 126 17.15 20.22 -8.71
CA LEU A 126 16.22 19.42 -7.93
C LEU A 126 15.06 18.89 -8.80
N LYS A 127 14.57 19.70 -9.74
CA LYS A 127 13.55 19.31 -10.71
C LYS A 127 14.01 18.16 -11.61
N GLU A 128 15.21 18.25 -12.19
CA GLU A 128 15.78 17.19 -13.01
C GLU A 128 15.96 15.89 -12.20
N LEU A 129 16.46 16.00 -10.96
CA LEU A 129 16.67 14.86 -10.07
C LEU A 129 15.35 14.14 -9.75
N VAL A 130 14.30 14.88 -9.38
CA VAL A 130 13.00 14.30 -9.06
C VAL A 130 12.35 13.67 -10.28
N ASN A 131 12.40 14.32 -11.44
CA ASN A 131 11.87 13.76 -12.69
C ASN A 131 12.58 12.46 -13.06
N LYS A 132 13.92 12.39 -12.97
CA LYS A 132 14.66 11.15 -13.21
C LYS A 132 14.21 10.03 -12.30
N LEU A 133 14.09 10.28 -10.99
CA LEU A 133 13.66 9.27 -10.03
C LEU A 133 12.22 8.78 -10.30
N LEU A 134 11.31 9.67 -10.71
CA LEU A 134 9.95 9.30 -11.12
C LEU A 134 9.94 8.47 -12.42
N ASP A 135 10.74 8.85 -13.40
CA ASP A 135 10.80 8.13 -14.68
C ASP A 135 11.44 6.75 -14.53
N ASP A 136 12.41 6.59 -13.65
CA ASP A 136 13.02 5.30 -13.31
C ASP A 136 12.02 4.31 -12.65
N CYS A 137 10.91 4.80 -12.06
CA CYS A 137 9.85 3.97 -11.51
C CYS A 137 8.97 3.31 -12.58
N GLY A 138 8.82 3.91 -13.75
CA GLY A 138 8.01 3.41 -14.86
C GLY A 138 6.53 3.21 -14.48
N ASP A 139 5.86 2.35 -15.24
CA ASP A 139 4.41 2.08 -15.08
C ASP A 139 4.04 1.41 -13.74
N LYS A 140 4.99 0.82 -13.04
CA LYS A 140 4.74 0.21 -11.72
C LYS A 140 4.18 1.20 -10.72
N LEU A 141 4.63 2.46 -10.79
CA LEU A 141 4.17 3.53 -9.90
C LEU A 141 2.65 3.75 -9.97
N LEU A 142 2.02 3.51 -11.14
CA LEU A 142 0.58 3.68 -11.35
C LEU A 142 -0.28 2.68 -10.59
N ILE A 143 0.26 1.50 -10.27
CA ILE A 143 -0.54 0.39 -9.75
C ILE A 143 -0.14 -0.07 -8.34
N CYS A 144 1.09 0.20 -7.91
CA CYS A 144 1.62 -0.36 -6.69
C CYS A 144 0.95 0.19 -5.43
N SER A 145 0.75 -0.71 -4.45
CA SER A 145 0.33 -0.34 -3.09
C SER A 145 1.50 0.28 -2.30
N ALA A 146 1.20 1.06 -1.27
CA ALA A 146 2.24 1.67 -0.43
C ALA A 146 2.83 0.70 0.60
N ALA A 147 2.15 -0.40 0.92
CA ALA A 147 2.56 -1.35 1.95
C ALA A 147 1.97 -2.74 1.72
N LEU A 148 2.55 -3.75 2.41
CA LEU A 148 2.07 -5.13 2.40
C LEU A 148 0.71 -5.30 3.13
N ARG A 149 0.52 -4.66 4.27
CA ARG A 149 -0.64 -4.90 5.17
C ARG A 149 -1.16 -3.66 5.90
N MET A 150 -0.46 -2.54 5.80
CA MET A 150 -0.76 -1.32 6.57
C MET A 150 -1.59 -0.31 5.75
N HIS A 151 -1.47 0.97 6.09
CA HIS A 151 -2.10 2.07 5.35
C HIS A 151 -1.80 2.02 3.85
N HIS A 152 -2.76 2.42 3.03
CA HIS A 152 -2.67 2.44 1.57
C HIS A 152 -2.29 1.10 0.90
N ALA A 153 -2.57 -0.06 1.56
CA ALA A 153 -2.41 -1.40 0.98
C ALA A 153 -3.50 -1.69 -0.07
N MET A 154 -3.63 -0.81 -1.06
CA MET A 154 -4.58 -0.87 -2.16
C MET A 154 -3.90 -0.52 -3.48
N ARG A 155 -4.51 -0.91 -4.61
CA ARG A 155 -3.99 -0.59 -5.94
C ARG A 155 -3.89 0.93 -6.13
N GLY A 156 -2.71 1.42 -6.56
CA GLY A 156 -2.42 2.85 -6.70
C GLY A 156 -2.20 3.57 -5.37
N GLY A 157 -2.09 2.81 -4.25
CA GLY A 157 -1.98 3.38 -2.91
C GLY A 157 -0.72 4.21 -2.69
N LEU A 158 0.40 3.86 -3.33
CA LEU A 158 1.64 4.62 -3.23
C LEU A 158 1.48 6.03 -3.83
N LEU A 159 0.92 6.13 -5.03
CA LEU A 159 0.62 7.44 -5.64
C LEU A 159 -0.40 8.24 -4.83
N PHE A 160 -1.44 7.57 -4.32
CA PHE A 160 -2.46 8.24 -3.53
C PHE A 160 -1.88 8.82 -2.25
N HIS A 161 -1.05 8.06 -1.52
CA HIS A 161 -0.31 8.53 -0.35
C HIS A 161 0.57 9.74 -0.68
N THR A 162 1.42 9.62 -1.71
CA THR A 162 2.29 10.70 -2.17
C THR A 162 1.50 11.97 -2.52
N LEU A 163 0.39 11.84 -3.24
CA LEU A 163 -0.45 12.98 -3.62
C LEU A 163 -1.15 13.62 -2.42
N SER A 164 -1.70 12.80 -1.50
CA SER A 164 -2.32 13.27 -0.26
C SER A 164 -1.32 14.10 0.56
N MET A 165 -0.12 13.56 0.78
CA MET A 165 0.96 14.27 1.47
C MET A 165 1.34 15.56 0.74
N LEU A 166 1.41 15.55 -0.60
CA LEU A 166 1.80 16.71 -1.41
C LEU A 166 0.78 17.86 -1.28
N ARG A 167 -0.51 17.54 -1.26
CA ARG A 167 -1.58 18.52 -1.03
C ARG A 167 -1.49 19.15 0.37
N VAL A 168 -1.22 18.34 1.40
CA VAL A 168 -0.97 18.83 2.77
C VAL A 168 0.31 19.68 2.81
N GLY A 169 1.39 19.23 2.16
CA GLY A 169 2.66 19.95 2.07
C GLY A 169 2.50 21.34 1.44
N LYS A 170 1.71 21.45 0.37
CA LYS A 170 1.35 22.75 -0.25
C LYS A 170 0.67 23.70 0.75
N ALA A 171 -0.28 23.18 1.53
CA ALA A 171 -0.98 23.95 2.56
C ALA A 171 -0.02 24.40 3.67
N VAL A 172 0.86 23.51 4.15
CA VAL A 172 1.87 23.85 5.18
C VAL A 172 2.83 24.91 4.66
N CYS A 173 3.37 24.79 3.45
CA CYS A 173 4.27 25.79 2.87
C CYS A 173 3.59 27.15 2.66
N SER A 174 2.27 27.20 2.44
CA SER A 174 1.54 28.46 2.37
C SER A 174 1.48 29.19 3.72
N VAL A 175 1.51 28.46 4.82
CA VAL A 175 1.51 28.99 6.20
C VAL A 175 2.91 29.39 6.66
N TYR A 176 3.92 28.64 6.23
CA TYR A 176 5.32 28.82 6.64
C TYR A 176 6.22 29.19 5.45
N PRO A 177 6.23 30.48 5.03
CA PRO A 177 6.93 30.91 3.80
C PRO A 177 8.46 30.87 3.88
N PHE A 178 9.04 30.59 5.05
CA PHE A 178 10.47 30.38 5.21
C PHE A 178 10.94 28.99 4.73
N LEU A 179 10.01 28.04 4.53
CA LEU A 179 10.34 26.71 4.02
C LEU A 179 10.74 26.78 2.55
N ARG A 180 11.76 26.02 2.19
CA ARG A 180 12.12 25.74 0.78
C ARG A 180 11.07 24.76 0.21
N LYS A 181 9.97 25.34 -0.36
CA LYS A 181 8.81 24.56 -0.82
C LYS A 181 9.19 23.45 -1.80
N ASP A 182 10.14 23.74 -2.74
CA ASP A 182 10.58 22.76 -3.73
C ASP A 182 11.25 21.55 -3.04
N LEU A 183 12.02 21.78 -1.97
CA LEU A 183 12.66 20.72 -1.19
C LEU A 183 11.63 19.90 -0.39
N VAL A 184 10.59 20.54 0.20
CA VAL A 184 9.49 19.83 0.86
C VAL A 184 8.75 18.93 -0.14
N TYR A 185 8.40 19.48 -1.30
CA TYR A 185 7.65 18.73 -2.32
C TYR A 185 8.50 17.59 -2.91
N ALA A 186 9.78 17.84 -3.18
CA ALA A 186 10.71 16.83 -3.63
C ALA A 186 10.81 15.69 -2.60
N GLY A 187 11.02 16.02 -1.32
CA GLY A 187 11.07 15.04 -0.24
C GLY A 187 9.82 14.19 -0.16
N ILE A 188 8.63 14.81 -0.21
CA ILE A 188 7.35 14.08 -0.22
C ILE A 188 7.26 13.15 -1.43
N ILE A 189 7.66 13.60 -2.62
CA ILE A 189 7.54 12.80 -3.84
C ILE A 189 8.45 11.58 -3.81
N VAL A 190 9.69 11.73 -3.30
CA VAL A 190 10.69 10.66 -3.44
C VAL A 190 10.82 9.74 -2.22
N HIS A 191 10.25 10.11 -1.04
CA HIS A 191 10.55 9.41 0.22
C HIS A 191 10.32 7.90 0.16
N ASP A 192 9.33 7.46 -0.56
CA ASP A 192 8.85 6.09 -0.62
C ASP A 192 9.05 5.39 -1.99
N LEU A 193 9.65 6.05 -2.99
CA LEU A 193 9.78 5.47 -4.33
C LEU A 193 10.55 4.15 -4.35
N PHE A 194 11.53 3.97 -3.45
CA PHE A 194 12.30 2.73 -3.37
C PHE A 194 11.45 1.51 -2.97
N LYS A 195 10.24 1.70 -2.43
CA LYS A 195 9.29 0.61 -2.16
C LYS A 195 8.99 -0.22 -3.41
N LEU A 196 9.11 0.38 -4.61
CA LEU A 196 9.00 -0.34 -5.88
C LEU A 196 10.12 -1.36 -6.13
N LYS A 197 11.26 -1.25 -5.43
CA LYS A 197 12.38 -2.19 -5.42
C LYS A 197 12.41 -3.04 -4.15
N GLU A 198 11.88 -2.50 -3.05
CA GLU A 198 11.80 -3.16 -1.75
C GLU A 198 10.80 -4.31 -1.75
N ILE A 199 9.71 -4.17 -2.47
CA ILE A 199 8.55 -5.06 -2.40
C ILE A 199 8.30 -5.70 -3.79
N ASN A 200 8.01 -7.00 -3.82
CA ASN A 200 7.43 -7.66 -4.96
C ASN A 200 5.92 -7.36 -5.03
N PHE A 201 5.45 -7.05 -6.23
CA PHE A 201 4.04 -6.78 -6.48
C PHE A 201 3.48 -7.82 -7.45
N ALA A 202 2.29 -8.32 -7.15
CA ALA A 202 1.51 -9.10 -8.09
C ALA A 202 1.00 -8.20 -9.23
N ASP A 203 0.48 -8.80 -10.31
CA ASP A 203 -0.12 -8.08 -11.46
C ASP A 203 -1.30 -7.20 -11.05
N THR A 204 -1.91 -7.49 -9.90
CA THR A 204 -2.92 -6.65 -9.26
C THR A 204 -2.40 -5.29 -8.77
N GLY A 205 -1.08 -5.14 -8.63
CA GLY A 205 -0.43 -4.01 -7.97
C GLY A 205 -0.39 -4.11 -6.44
N LEU A 206 -0.91 -5.20 -5.88
CA LEU A 206 -0.81 -5.44 -4.44
C LEU A 206 0.54 -6.04 -4.08
N ALA A 207 1.08 -5.60 -2.95
CA ALA A 207 2.32 -6.13 -2.38
C ALA A 207 2.15 -7.60 -1.98
N SER A 208 3.14 -8.44 -2.31
CA SER A 208 3.15 -9.87 -1.99
C SER A 208 4.16 -10.20 -0.91
N GLU A 209 5.41 -9.83 -1.11
CA GLU A 209 6.52 -10.13 -0.18
C GLU A 209 7.66 -9.11 -0.34
N TYR A 210 8.61 -9.11 0.58
CA TYR A 210 9.83 -8.33 0.43
C TYR A 210 10.80 -8.99 -0.56
N THR A 211 11.43 -8.18 -1.40
CA THR A 211 12.57 -8.62 -2.22
C THR A 211 13.78 -8.89 -1.32
N PRO A 212 14.82 -9.63 -1.80
CA PRO A 212 16.08 -9.75 -1.06
C PRO A 212 16.72 -8.40 -0.71
N VAL A 213 16.68 -7.42 -1.63
CA VAL A 213 17.20 -6.07 -1.36
C VAL A 213 16.32 -5.33 -0.36
N GLY A 214 15.01 -5.53 -0.42
CA GLY A 214 14.07 -4.98 0.57
C GLY A 214 14.35 -5.49 1.97
N GLY A 215 14.56 -6.79 2.14
CA GLY A 215 14.84 -7.40 3.44
C GLY A 215 16.23 -7.03 4.02
N LEU A 216 17.23 -6.75 3.18
CA LEU A 216 18.60 -6.47 3.60
C LEU A 216 18.93 -4.97 3.73
N VAL A 217 18.30 -4.11 2.91
CA VAL A 217 18.62 -2.68 2.81
C VAL A 217 17.43 -1.81 3.23
N GLY A 218 16.21 -2.19 2.83
CA GLY A 218 14.99 -1.43 3.08
C GLY A 218 14.86 -0.16 2.21
N HIS A 219 13.65 0.43 2.16
CA HIS A 219 13.37 1.57 1.28
C HIS A 219 14.05 2.87 1.74
N ILE A 220 14.23 3.07 3.04
CA ILE A 220 14.85 4.29 3.59
C ILE A 220 16.30 4.43 3.10
N VAL A 221 17.11 3.39 3.32
CA VAL A 221 18.53 3.41 2.93
C VAL A 221 18.65 3.28 1.41
N GLY A 222 17.87 2.39 0.80
CA GLY A 222 17.86 2.22 -0.65
C GLY A 222 17.46 3.47 -1.41
N GLY A 223 16.47 4.23 -0.90
CA GLY A 223 16.04 5.51 -1.47
C GLY A 223 17.14 6.57 -1.42
N ALA A 224 17.86 6.68 -0.30
CA ALA A 224 19.01 7.58 -0.20
C ALA A 224 20.11 7.20 -1.19
N ILE A 225 20.41 5.90 -1.37
CA ILE A 225 21.37 5.42 -2.37
C ILE A 225 20.93 5.82 -3.80
N ASP A 226 19.67 5.61 -4.16
CA ASP A 226 19.14 5.97 -5.49
C ASP A 226 19.26 7.47 -5.75
N ILE A 227 18.96 8.33 -4.76
CA ILE A 227 19.10 9.78 -4.83
C ILE A 227 20.56 10.18 -5.09
N GLY A 228 21.49 9.61 -4.31
CA GLY A 228 22.92 9.88 -4.47
C GLY A 228 23.46 9.48 -5.84
N LEU A 229 23.06 8.31 -6.35
CA LEU A 229 23.45 7.83 -7.68
C LEU A 229 22.88 8.71 -8.79
N ALA A 230 21.59 9.05 -8.74
CA ALA A 230 20.95 9.91 -9.72
C ALA A 230 21.53 11.35 -9.69
N GLY A 231 21.73 11.90 -8.50
CA GLY A 231 22.35 13.23 -8.32
C GLY A 231 23.78 13.29 -8.89
N LYS A 232 24.58 12.24 -8.68
CA LYS A 232 25.90 12.12 -9.28
C LYS A 232 25.86 12.04 -10.81
N GLU A 233 24.91 11.27 -11.36
CA GLU A 233 24.72 11.12 -12.81
C GLU A 233 24.36 12.44 -13.46
N LEU A 234 23.47 13.21 -12.83
CA LEU A 234 23.00 14.51 -13.35
C LEU A 234 23.95 15.68 -13.04
N GLY A 235 24.91 15.49 -12.13
CA GLY A 235 25.78 16.59 -11.65
C GLY A 235 25.02 17.60 -10.79
N THR A 236 23.96 17.16 -10.09
CA THR A 236 23.17 17.98 -9.17
C THR A 236 24.07 18.50 -8.03
N ASP A 237 23.78 19.71 -7.56
CA ASP A 237 24.52 20.30 -6.44
C ASP A 237 24.61 19.35 -5.23
N PRO A 238 25.83 19.08 -4.70
CA PRO A 238 26.01 18.10 -3.62
C PRO A 238 25.21 18.41 -2.34
N GLU A 239 25.00 19.68 -2.00
CA GLU A 239 24.20 20.06 -0.83
C GLU A 239 22.73 19.72 -1.06
N THR A 240 22.18 19.99 -2.25
CA THR A 240 20.82 19.63 -2.63
C THR A 240 20.60 18.12 -2.54
N VAL A 241 21.53 17.31 -3.06
CA VAL A 241 21.48 15.84 -2.97
C VAL A 241 21.49 15.40 -1.49
N MET A 242 22.43 15.89 -0.69
CA MET A 242 22.56 15.56 0.73
C MET A 242 21.28 15.90 1.54
N LEU A 243 20.67 17.07 1.27
CA LEU A 243 19.43 17.47 1.95
C LEU A 243 18.28 16.55 1.58
N LEU A 244 18.16 16.13 0.31
CA LEU A 244 17.11 15.21 -0.13
C LEU A 244 17.33 13.80 0.42
N GLU A 245 18.58 13.30 0.44
CA GLU A 245 18.95 12.05 1.10
C GLU A 245 18.56 12.07 2.59
N HIS A 246 18.87 13.19 3.30
CA HIS A 246 18.52 13.33 4.72
C HIS A 246 17.02 13.28 4.94
N ILE A 247 16.18 13.91 4.10
CA ILE A 247 14.74 13.82 4.21
C ILE A 247 14.29 12.36 4.14
N VAL A 248 14.80 11.59 3.16
CA VAL A 248 14.45 10.18 3.03
C VAL A 248 14.95 9.36 4.22
N LEU A 249 16.18 9.58 4.69
CA LEU A 249 16.73 8.88 5.87
C LEU A 249 15.97 9.16 7.16
N SER A 250 15.29 10.31 7.27
CA SER A 250 14.67 10.77 8.51
C SER A 250 13.14 10.78 8.49
N HIS A 251 12.47 10.43 7.37
CA HIS A 251 11.03 10.65 7.23
C HIS A 251 10.16 9.85 8.21
N HIS A 252 10.57 8.70 8.70
CA HIS A 252 9.87 7.99 9.78
C HIS A 252 10.12 8.58 11.18
N GLY A 253 11.02 9.56 11.31
CA GLY A 253 11.24 10.40 12.48
C GLY A 253 12.11 9.80 13.56
N ILE A 254 11.98 8.53 13.92
CA ILE A 254 12.70 7.86 15.01
C ILE A 254 13.24 6.49 14.62
N PRO A 255 14.30 6.00 15.28
CA PRO A 255 14.92 4.71 14.96
C PRO A 255 13.97 3.51 15.10
N GLU A 256 13.03 3.55 16.04
CA GLU A 256 12.05 2.48 16.25
C GLU A 256 11.15 2.24 15.03
N TYR A 257 11.02 3.25 14.16
CA TYR A 257 10.29 3.15 12.89
C TYR A 257 11.19 3.00 11.67
N GLY A 258 12.51 2.84 11.89
CA GLY A 258 13.48 2.52 10.85
C GLY A 258 14.32 3.69 10.35
N SER A 259 14.04 4.94 10.72
CA SER A 259 14.89 6.09 10.38
C SER A 259 16.20 6.04 11.17
N PRO A 260 17.36 6.00 10.49
CA PRO A 260 18.64 5.96 11.19
C PRO A 260 19.01 7.26 11.91
N ILE A 261 18.34 8.36 11.56
CA ILE A 261 18.57 9.71 12.09
C ILE A 261 17.25 10.47 12.15
N PRO A 262 17.00 11.30 13.17
CA PRO A 262 15.83 12.17 13.21
C PRO A 262 15.95 13.34 12.23
N PRO A 263 14.84 14.01 11.84
CA PRO A 263 14.87 15.23 11.05
C PRO A 263 15.72 16.33 11.71
N MET A 264 16.64 16.94 10.94
CA MET A 264 17.58 17.93 11.48
C MET A 264 17.35 19.35 10.92
N PHE A 265 16.38 19.55 10.05
CA PHE A 265 16.01 20.86 9.51
C PHE A 265 14.51 20.93 9.20
N PRO A 266 13.92 22.14 9.07
CA PRO A 266 12.47 22.33 9.03
C PRO A 266 11.75 21.54 7.94
N GLU A 267 12.30 21.47 6.72
CA GLU A 267 11.68 20.74 5.61
C GLU A 267 11.60 19.23 5.88
N ALA A 268 12.64 18.65 6.47
CA ALA A 268 12.66 17.23 6.85
C ALA A 268 11.62 16.94 7.95
N GLU A 269 11.50 17.82 8.96
CA GLU A 269 10.47 17.70 10.02
C GLU A 269 9.06 17.77 9.43
N VAL A 270 8.82 18.68 8.49
CA VAL A 270 7.52 18.80 7.80
C VAL A 270 7.18 17.51 7.05
N VAL A 271 8.11 16.94 6.29
CA VAL A 271 7.86 15.70 5.56
C VAL A 271 7.55 14.56 6.53
N SER A 272 8.35 14.38 7.57
CA SER A 272 8.13 13.33 8.60
C SER A 272 6.78 13.50 9.33
N ALA A 273 6.41 14.74 9.67
CA ALA A 273 5.14 15.01 10.35
C ALA A 273 3.92 14.71 9.45
N ILE A 274 4.01 15.07 8.15
CA ILE A 274 2.94 14.82 7.18
C ILE A 274 2.80 13.33 6.87
N ASP A 275 3.89 12.60 6.69
CA ASP A 275 3.88 11.16 6.47
C ASP A 275 3.16 10.42 7.61
N ARG A 276 3.58 10.70 8.85
CA ARG A 276 2.93 10.14 10.04
C ARG A 276 1.45 10.54 10.15
N LEU A 277 1.10 11.77 9.79
CA LEU A 277 -0.28 12.26 9.82
C LEU A 277 -1.14 11.49 8.81
N ASP A 278 -0.70 11.40 7.56
CA ASP A 278 -1.45 10.74 6.48
C ASP A 278 -1.64 9.26 6.78
N ALA A 279 -0.58 8.55 7.16
CA ALA A 279 -0.63 7.15 7.57
C ALA A 279 -1.61 6.92 8.73
N SER A 280 -1.54 7.76 9.78
CA SER A 280 -2.42 7.64 10.95
C SER A 280 -3.88 7.89 10.61
N LEU A 281 -4.18 8.93 9.83
CA LEU A 281 -5.56 9.26 9.45
C LEU A 281 -6.18 8.17 8.57
N PHE A 282 -5.42 7.61 7.64
CA PHE A 282 -5.88 6.52 6.78
C PHE A 282 -6.18 5.25 7.61
N GLU A 283 -5.29 4.89 8.55
CA GLU A 283 -5.50 3.74 9.43
C GLU A 283 -6.70 3.95 10.37
N MET A 284 -6.88 5.17 10.92
CA MET A 284 -8.05 5.52 11.72
C MET A 284 -9.34 5.36 10.91
N LEU A 285 -9.37 5.92 9.69
CA LEU A 285 -10.54 5.84 8.82
C LEU A 285 -10.93 4.38 8.55
N ALA A 286 -9.97 3.54 8.18
CA ALA A 286 -10.20 2.12 7.95
C ALA A 286 -10.69 1.37 9.20
N ALA A 287 -10.15 1.71 10.38
CA ALA A 287 -10.50 1.04 11.63
C ALA A 287 -11.90 1.42 12.15
N ILE A 288 -12.38 2.64 11.92
CA ILE A 288 -13.69 3.09 12.41
C ILE A 288 -14.84 2.79 11.44
N ASP A 289 -14.56 2.45 10.19
CA ASP A 289 -15.59 2.24 9.16
C ASP A 289 -16.58 1.12 9.53
N GLY A 290 -16.09 0.04 10.13
CA GLY A 290 -16.90 -1.10 10.58
C GLY A 290 -17.48 -0.99 12.01
N VAL A 291 -17.34 0.16 12.68
CA VAL A 291 -17.79 0.36 14.07
C VAL A 291 -19.13 1.09 14.11
N ASP A 292 -20.04 0.70 15.01
CA ASP A 292 -21.30 1.41 15.21
C ASP A 292 -21.06 2.84 15.69
N LYS A 293 -21.93 3.79 15.27
CA LYS A 293 -21.90 5.18 15.73
C LYS A 293 -21.97 5.27 17.27
N GLY A 294 -21.14 6.12 17.84
CA GLY A 294 -21.05 6.30 19.31
C GLY A 294 -20.35 5.16 20.05
N LYS A 295 -19.67 4.28 19.33
CA LYS A 295 -18.90 3.18 19.92
C LYS A 295 -17.40 3.35 19.71
N THR A 296 -16.63 2.58 20.46
CA THR A 296 -15.18 2.50 20.30
C THR A 296 -14.78 1.17 19.65
N THR A 297 -13.70 1.20 18.88
CA THR A 297 -13.04 -0.01 18.37
C THR A 297 -12.47 -0.86 19.50
N GLY A 298 -12.00 -2.06 19.18
CA GLY A 298 -10.92 -2.71 19.94
C GLY A 298 -9.63 -1.89 19.88
N ARG A 299 -8.53 -2.38 20.49
CA ARG A 299 -7.21 -1.75 20.31
C ARG A 299 -6.74 -1.94 18.87
N VAL A 300 -6.49 -0.84 18.18
CA VAL A 300 -5.93 -0.84 16.82
C VAL A 300 -4.42 -0.98 16.95
N TRP A 301 -3.87 -2.06 16.41
CA TRP A 301 -2.48 -2.44 16.66
C TRP A 301 -1.47 -1.39 16.19
N GLY A 302 -1.60 -0.89 14.96
CA GLY A 302 -0.67 0.08 14.40
C GLY A 302 -0.70 1.44 15.10
N LEU A 303 -1.84 1.82 15.69
CA LEU A 303 -2.02 3.07 16.43
C LEU A 303 -1.89 2.91 17.95
N ASP A 304 -1.78 1.67 18.43
CA ASP A 304 -1.67 1.29 19.84
C ASP A 304 -2.73 1.89 20.77
N ARG A 305 -3.94 2.16 20.25
CA ARG A 305 -5.06 2.78 20.97
C ARG A 305 -6.41 2.32 20.44
N LYS A 306 -7.47 2.60 21.22
CA LYS A 306 -8.86 2.49 20.77
C LYS A 306 -9.26 3.79 20.09
N LEU A 307 -10.17 3.67 19.11
CA LEU A 307 -10.72 4.81 18.39
C LEU A 307 -12.20 4.93 18.67
N TYR A 308 -12.72 6.15 18.64
CA TYR A 308 -14.12 6.45 18.82
C TYR A 308 -14.75 6.87 17.50
N ARG A 309 -15.88 6.25 17.11
CA ARG A 309 -16.69 6.72 15.99
C ARG A 309 -17.72 7.71 16.52
N HIS A 310 -17.79 8.89 15.92
CA HIS A 310 -18.74 9.94 16.30
C HIS A 310 -20.19 9.45 16.17
N GLN A 311 -21.11 10.07 16.93
CA GLN A 311 -22.54 9.77 16.85
C GLN A 311 -23.23 10.47 15.68
N ASP A 312 -22.64 11.57 15.19
CA ASP A 312 -23.16 12.34 14.07
C ASP A 312 -23.06 11.58 12.73
N ASP A 313 -23.63 12.18 11.68
CA ASP A 313 -23.59 11.64 10.33
C ASP A 313 -22.32 12.04 9.56
N THR A 314 -21.23 12.36 10.28
CA THR A 314 -19.94 12.63 9.65
C THR A 314 -19.56 11.45 8.74
N GLU A 315 -19.44 11.74 7.47
CA GLU A 315 -19.03 10.77 6.49
C GLU A 315 -17.50 10.64 6.50
N TYR A 316 -17.03 9.53 7.06
CA TYR A 316 -15.60 9.23 7.10
C TYR A 316 -15.16 8.68 5.75
N ARG A 317 -14.83 9.57 4.81
CA ARG A 317 -14.24 9.22 3.53
C ARG A 317 -13.16 10.22 3.15
N LEU A 318 -12.19 9.75 2.38
CA LEU A 318 -11.24 10.64 1.73
C LEU A 318 -11.97 11.42 0.65
N SER A 319 -11.71 12.73 0.59
CA SER A 319 -12.32 13.57 -0.46
C SER A 319 -11.80 13.12 -1.82
N ASP A 320 -12.71 13.00 -2.77
CA ASP A 320 -12.36 12.81 -4.19
C ASP A 320 -11.76 14.12 -4.77
N SER A 321 -11.58 15.14 -3.93
CA SER A 321 -11.16 16.53 -4.11
C SER A 321 -11.10 17.07 -5.53
N GLU A 322 -11.73 18.19 -5.68
CA GLU A 322 -11.58 19.16 -6.77
C GLU A 322 -10.13 19.62 -6.96
#